data_c0c22fa9cfa07bebc02d836f4013e3dc
#
_entry.id   c0c22fa9cfa07bebc02d836f4013e3dc
#
_cell.length_a   1.000
_cell.length_b   1.000
_cell.length_c   1.000
_cell.angle_alpha   90.00
_cell.angle_beta   90.00
_cell.angle_gamma   90.00
#
_symmetry.space_group_name_H-M   'P 1'
#
loop_
_entity.id
_entity.type
_entity.pdbx_description
1 polymer ?
#
loop_
_entity_poly.entity_id
_entity_poly.type
_entity_poly.pdbx_seq_one_letter_code
_entity_poly.pdbx_strand_id
1 'polypeptide(L)'
;MGLGPPVIELYRQLKLRGALEGVANVMELGSQDFWCPQKNLIRGLFSAFGRPEPDPQLLMTSNASQKPARILYQALGISYSCVDVDGRSGTLILDLNFDTAPEEHWNKYGLVTNHGTSEHILNQYNVFKMMHDFTKPGGVMIHAVPFTVHLEHGFFNYQPNFFEALARYNSYETLGIWVGPDWQLASFIPWDPILLDYLVMNSKTTHLLVVVQRKMYDKPFCVPFQEIYENMVPDEARSRYSMVVDGEILDGKRVKYLTKDEILAKEYKTEIMGLNNWIDAYKGEIDRLKHELAVTKHHFDQLRYGPPPEPFSSQIATLSQEVADLRRQLEDVNERTVERTKAKELARELKQRALRRLASSLGVHPRSLDS
;
A
#
# COMPACT_ATOMS: atom_id res chain seq x y z
N MET A 1 -9.23 -3.19 -12.68
CA MET A 1 -7.96 -3.64 -12.09
C MET A 1 -8.14 -5.05 -11.62
N GLY A 2 -7.50 -5.61 -10.72
CA GLY A 2 -7.63 -6.97 -10.24
C GLY A 2 -6.40 -7.31 -9.40
N LEU A 3 -6.21 -8.58 -9.05
CA LEU A 3 -5.08 -9.04 -8.28
C LEU A 3 -3.85 -9.22 -9.19
N GLY A 4 -3.23 -8.11 -9.57
CA GLY A 4 -1.97 -8.09 -10.33
C GLY A 4 -0.72 -8.25 -9.43
N PRO A 5 0.49 -8.24 -10.04
CA PRO A 5 1.73 -8.44 -9.31
C PRO A 5 1.95 -7.54 -8.09
N PRO A 6 1.59 -6.24 -8.11
CA PRO A 6 1.73 -5.38 -6.94
C PRO A 6 0.88 -5.84 -5.76
N VAL A 7 -0.36 -6.28 -6.00
CA VAL A 7 -1.26 -6.78 -4.96
C VAL A 7 -0.76 -8.11 -4.40
N ILE A 8 -0.22 -8.99 -5.24
CA ILE A 8 0.36 -10.27 -4.82
C ILE A 8 1.55 -10.05 -3.88
N GLU A 9 2.43 -9.12 -4.22
CA GLU A 9 3.56 -8.76 -3.33
C GLU A 9 3.08 -8.10 -2.04
N LEU A 10 2.08 -7.21 -2.11
CA LEU A 10 1.46 -6.62 -0.94
C LEU A 10 0.96 -7.70 0.03
N TYR A 11 0.19 -8.67 -0.46
CA TYR A 11 -0.34 -9.76 0.36
C TYR A 11 0.76 -10.59 1.02
N ARG A 12 1.81 -10.88 0.25
CA ARG A 12 3.00 -11.56 0.78
C ARG A 12 3.63 -10.78 1.94
N GLN A 13 3.85 -9.48 1.75
CA GLN A 13 4.43 -8.60 2.78
C GLN A 13 3.53 -8.48 4.01
N LEU A 14 2.23 -8.27 3.81
CA LEU A 14 1.27 -8.16 4.90
C LEU A 14 1.20 -9.47 5.73
N LYS A 15 1.25 -10.63 5.06
CA LYS A 15 1.29 -11.92 5.75
C LYS A 15 2.58 -12.09 6.55
N LEU A 16 3.73 -11.79 5.98
CA LEU A 16 5.03 -11.88 6.67
C LEU A 16 5.13 -10.92 7.87
N ARG A 17 4.43 -9.78 7.83
CA ARG A 17 4.36 -8.82 8.93
C ARG A 17 3.25 -9.13 9.95
N GLY A 18 2.55 -10.24 9.81
CA GLY A 18 1.47 -10.65 10.70
C GLY A 18 0.13 -9.91 10.52
N ALA A 19 0.04 -8.95 9.58
CA ALA A 19 -1.20 -8.18 9.36
C ALA A 19 -2.36 -9.06 8.87
N LEU A 20 -2.07 -10.15 8.13
CA LEU A 20 -3.05 -11.13 7.66
C LEU A 20 -3.00 -12.44 8.47
N GLU A 21 -2.50 -12.40 9.70
CA GLU A 21 -2.52 -13.60 10.56
C GLU A 21 -3.96 -13.95 10.96
N GLY A 22 -4.30 -15.25 10.91
CA GLY A 22 -5.64 -15.73 11.26
C GLY A 22 -6.77 -15.32 10.30
N VAL A 23 -6.47 -14.70 9.16
CA VAL A 23 -7.48 -14.42 8.12
C VAL A 23 -7.94 -15.73 7.49
N ALA A 24 -9.21 -16.08 7.71
CA ALA A 24 -9.84 -17.30 7.21
C ALA A 24 -10.83 -17.05 6.07
N ASN A 25 -11.30 -15.81 5.92
CA ASN A 25 -12.30 -15.47 4.92
C ASN A 25 -12.07 -14.05 4.36
N VAL A 26 -12.49 -13.85 3.12
CA VAL A 26 -12.45 -12.57 2.41
C VAL A 26 -13.82 -12.23 1.85
N MET A 27 -14.15 -10.92 1.92
CA MET A 27 -15.19 -10.29 1.12
C MET A 27 -14.51 -9.33 0.13
N GLU A 28 -14.67 -9.58 -1.15
CA GLU A 28 -14.11 -8.76 -2.21
C GLU A 28 -15.20 -7.87 -2.83
N LEU A 29 -14.95 -6.58 -2.96
CA LEU A 29 -15.81 -5.68 -3.71
C LEU A 29 -15.46 -5.79 -5.19
N GLY A 30 -16.46 -6.16 -6.00
CA GLY A 30 -16.26 -6.57 -7.38
C GLY A 30 -15.68 -7.98 -7.50
N SER A 31 -16.18 -8.79 -8.40
CA SER A 31 -15.64 -10.11 -8.68
C SER A 31 -14.37 -10.00 -9.51
N GLN A 32 -13.22 -9.97 -8.83
CA GLN A 32 -11.93 -9.70 -9.44
C GLN A 32 -11.33 -10.91 -10.15
N ASP A 33 -10.47 -10.62 -11.09
CA ASP A 33 -9.59 -11.60 -11.70
C ASP A 33 -8.16 -11.46 -11.18
N PHE A 34 -7.45 -12.56 -11.17
CA PHE A 34 -6.06 -12.66 -10.74
C PHE A 34 -5.16 -12.96 -11.93
N TRP A 35 -4.03 -12.29 -11.99
CA TRP A 35 -2.98 -12.55 -12.95
C TRP A 35 -1.62 -12.14 -12.39
N CYS A 36 -0.61 -12.98 -12.59
CA CYS A 36 0.77 -12.67 -12.20
C CYS A 36 1.74 -13.50 -13.04
N PRO A 37 2.45 -12.89 -14.00
CA PRO A 37 3.43 -13.60 -14.81
C PRO A 37 4.69 -13.98 -14.03
N GLN A 38 4.93 -13.34 -12.87
CA GLN A 38 6.10 -13.61 -12.03
C GLN A 38 5.85 -14.83 -11.13
N LYS A 39 6.21 -16.02 -11.60
CA LYS A 39 6.03 -17.29 -10.85
C LYS A 39 6.62 -17.25 -9.45
N ASN A 40 7.76 -16.60 -9.28
CA ASN A 40 8.42 -16.50 -7.98
C ASN A 40 7.64 -15.65 -6.96
N LEU A 41 6.88 -14.64 -7.41
CA LEU A 41 5.97 -13.89 -6.52
C LEU A 41 4.86 -14.79 -6.00
N ILE A 42 4.24 -15.59 -6.87
CA ILE A 42 3.18 -16.54 -6.48
C ILE A 42 3.74 -17.56 -5.51
N ARG A 43 4.90 -18.15 -5.79
CA ARG A 43 5.57 -19.09 -4.88
C ARG A 43 5.87 -18.44 -3.53
N GLY A 44 6.40 -17.23 -3.54
CA GLY A 44 6.68 -16.47 -2.34
C GLY A 44 5.42 -16.16 -1.52
N LEU A 45 4.29 -15.86 -2.17
CA LEU A 45 3.00 -15.70 -1.52
C LEU A 45 2.55 -17.01 -0.84
N PHE A 46 2.58 -18.13 -1.55
CA PHE A 46 2.22 -19.45 -1.00
C PHE A 46 3.10 -19.83 0.18
N SER A 47 4.41 -19.65 0.06
CA SER A 47 5.36 -19.86 1.16
C SER A 47 5.02 -19.00 2.39
N ALA A 48 4.71 -17.71 2.20
CA ALA A 48 4.33 -16.83 3.30
C ALA A 48 3.05 -17.29 4.02
N PHE A 49 2.11 -17.89 3.28
CA PHE A 49 0.89 -18.46 3.84
C PHE A 49 1.06 -19.91 4.35
N GLY A 50 2.28 -20.47 4.34
CA GLY A 50 2.54 -21.86 4.74
C GLY A 50 1.85 -22.87 3.85
N ARG A 51 1.63 -22.56 2.57
CA ARG A 51 0.98 -23.43 1.60
C ARG A 51 2.02 -24.16 0.75
N PRO A 52 1.67 -25.38 0.25
CA PRO A 52 2.53 -26.13 -0.67
C PRO A 52 2.74 -25.36 -1.99
N GLU A 53 3.63 -25.87 -2.83
CA GLU A 53 3.84 -25.35 -4.18
C GLU A 53 2.49 -25.14 -4.90
N PRO A 54 2.26 -23.95 -5.49
CA PRO A 54 1.01 -23.68 -6.18
C PRO A 54 0.82 -24.55 -7.42
N ASP A 55 -0.44 -24.83 -7.73
CA ASP A 55 -0.81 -25.54 -8.95
C ASP A 55 -0.16 -24.87 -10.18
N PRO A 56 0.40 -25.63 -11.13
CA PRO A 56 0.98 -25.09 -12.37
C PRO A 56 0.05 -24.12 -13.12
N GLN A 57 -1.28 -24.33 -13.08
CA GLN A 57 -2.23 -23.41 -13.70
C GLN A 57 -2.25 -22.03 -13.08
N LEU A 58 -2.00 -21.90 -11.76
CA LEU A 58 -1.84 -20.60 -11.10
C LEU A 58 -0.53 -19.92 -11.48
N LEU A 59 0.52 -20.69 -11.76
CA LEU A 59 1.82 -20.18 -12.19
C LEU A 59 1.84 -19.74 -13.68
N MET A 60 0.80 -20.03 -14.45
CA MET A 60 0.71 -19.73 -15.88
C MET A 60 -0.26 -18.58 -16.19
N THR A 61 -0.58 -17.77 -15.19
CA THR A 61 -1.46 -16.61 -15.40
C THR A 61 -0.70 -15.43 -16.00
N SER A 62 -1.39 -14.71 -16.88
CA SER A 62 -0.90 -13.48 -17.51
C SER A 62 -2.06 -12.52 -17.69
N ASN A 63 -1.79 -11.29 -18.14
CA ASN A 63 -2.87 -10.35 -18.47
C ASN A 63 -3.82 -10.87 -19.55
N ALA A 64 -3.33 -11.72 -20.47
CA ALA A 64 -4.15 -12.35 -21.51
C ALA A 64 -4.83 -13.66 -21.05
N SER A 65 -4.41 -14.26 -19.92
CA SER A 65 -4.95 -15.49 -19.37
C SER A 65 -5.20 -15.35 -17.86
N GLN A 66 -6.14 -14.50 -17.52
CA GLN A 66 -6.55 -14.24 -16.14
C GLN A 66 -7.37 -15.39 -15.57
N LYS A 67 -7.39 -15.52 -14.26
CA LYS A 67 -8.21 -16.49 -13.52
C LYS A 67 -9.03 -15.75 -12.48
N PRO A 68 -10.24 -16.22 -12.15
CA PRO A 68 -10.99 -15.64 -11.03
C PRO A 68 -10.16 -15.60 -9.75
N ALA A 69 -10.15 -14.46 -9.05
CA ALA A 69 -9.41 -14.28 -7.80
C ALA A 69 -9.78 -15.33 -6.74
N ARG A 70 -11.01 -15.81 -6.75
CA ARG A 70 -11.49 -16.90 -5.93
C ARG A 70 -10.54 -18.11 -5.90
N ILE A 71 -9.97 -18.47 -7.06
CA ILE A 71 -9.08 -19.65 -7.16
C ILE A 71 -7.81 -19.43 -6.34
N LEU A 72 -7.26 -18.22 -6.38
CA LEU A 72 -6.09 -17.85 -5.59
C LEU A 72 -6.41 -17.88 -4.08
N TYR A 73 -7.47 -17.22 -3.65
CA TYR A 73 -7.85 -17.20 -2.22
C TYR A 73 -8.10 -18.59 -1.67
N GLN A 74 -8.83 -19.43 -2.40
CA GLN A 74 -9.09 -20.81 -2.00
C GLN A 74 -7.80 -21.63 -1.90
N ALA A 75 -6.87 -21.47 -2.83
CA ALA A 75 -5.58 -22.14 -2.78
C ALA A 75 -4.71 -21.65 -1.60
N LEU A 76 -4.88 -20.40 -1.17
CA LEU A 76 -4.28 -19.88 0.07
C LEU A 76 -5.02 -20.33 1.35
N GLY A 77 -6.16 -21.06 1.22
CA GLY A 77 -6.99 -21.52 2.33
C GLY A 77 -7.86 -20.44 2.93
N ILE A 78 -8.21 -19.43 2.14
CA ILE A 78 -9.11 -18.33 2.52
C ILE A 78 -10.46 -18.58 1.83
N SER A 79 -11.53 -18.67 2.60
CA SER A 79 -12.90 -18.76 2.09
C SER A 79 -13.25 -17.46 1.36
N TYR A 80 -13.77 -17.57 0.15
CA TYR A 80 -14.03 -16.43 -0.73
C TYR A 80 -15.51 -16.12 -0.83
N SER A 81 -15.83 -14.84 -0.71
CA SER A 81 -17.08 -14.21 -1.08
C SER A 81 -16.78 -12.89 -1.80
N CYS A 82 -17.65 -12.47 -2.70
CA CYS A 82 -17.57 -11.17 -3.33
C CYS A 82 -18.95 -10.54 -3.50
N VAL A 83 -18.97 -9.23 -3.71
CA VAL A 83 -20.17 -8.45 -4.06
C VAL A 83 -20.00 -7.94 -5.47
N ASP A 84 -20.92 -8.28 -6.36
CA ASP A 84 -20.96 -7.77 -7.73
C ASP A 84 -22.37 -7.93 -8.30
N VAL A 85 -22.63 -7.32 -9.45
CA VAL A 85 -23.86 -7.52 -10.24
C VAL A 85 -23.72 -8.65 -11.27
N ASP A 86 -22.51 -9.20 -11.44
CA ASP A 86 -22.16 -10.12 -12.54
C ASP A 86 -22.63 -11.57 -12.33
N GLY A 87 -23.06 -11.94 -11.12
CA GLY A 87 -23.56 -13.27 -10.79
C GLY A 87 -22.54 -14.41 -10.90
N ARG A 88 -21.23 -14.12 -10.91
CA ARG A 88 -20.19 -15.15 -10.87
C ARG A 88 -20.32 -16.03 -9.62
N SER A 89 -19.81 -17.25 -9.70
CA SER A 89 -19.88 -18.20 -8.56
C SER A 89 -19.23 -17.63 -7.29
N GLY A 90 -19.98 -17.58 -6.20
CA GLY A 90 -19.57 -17.00 -4.92
C GLY A 90 -19.90 -15.53 -4.75
N THR A 91 -20.62 -14.95 -5.71
CA THR A 91 -21.04 -13.55 -5.68
C THR A 91 -22.36 -13.40 -4.91
N LEU A 92 -22.37 -12.47 -3.97
CA LEU A 92 -23.61 -11.83 -3.49
C LEU A 92 -24.01 -10.80 -4.55
N ILE A 93 -25.11 -11.04 -5.23
CA ILE A 93 -25.59 -10.16 -6.28
C ILE A 93 -26.19 -8.91 -5.63
N LEU A 94 -25.39 -7.86 -5.53
CA LEU A 94 -25.75 -6.57 -4.95
C LEU A 94 -25.17 -5.46 -5.83
N ASP A 95 -25.97 -4.43 -6.09
CA ASP A 95 -25.51 -3.21 -6.75
C ASP A 95 -25.00 -2.22 -5.69
N LEU A 96 -23.71 -1.94 -5.72
CA LEU A 96 -23.07 -1.02 -4.77
C LEU A 96 -23.60 0.41 -4.81
N ASN A 97 -24.35 0.80 -5.86
CA ASN A 97 -25.03 2.09 -5.91
C ASN A 97 -26.32 2.12 -5.07
N PHE A 98 -27.02 0.98 -4.94
CA PHE A 98 -28.41 0.98 -4.43
C PHE A 98 -28.63 0.03 -3.25
N ASP A 99 -27.90 -1.11 -3.23
CA ASP A 99 -28.11 -2.12 -2.21
C ASP A 99 -27.19 -1.88 -1.00
N THR A 100 -27.62 -2.32 0.18
CA THR A 100 -26.85 -2.25 1.42
C THR A 100 -26.30 -3.63 1.80
N ALA A 101 -25.27 -3.65 2.64
CA ALA A 101 -24.75 -4.89 3.20
C ALA A 101 -25.85 -5.64 3.97
N PRO A 102 -26.16 -6.91 3.63
CA PRO A 102 -27.10 -7.71 4.42
C PRO A 102 -26.57 -7.95 5.83
N GLU A 103 -27.47 -7.86 6.84
CA GLU A 103 -27.08 -7.95 8.25
C GLU A 103 -26.38 -9.28 8.61
N GLU A 104 -26.75 -10.37 7.94
CA GLU A 104 -26.11 -11.66 8.12
C GLU A 104 -24.63 -11.70 7.67
N HIS A 105 -24.16 -10.64 6.96
CA HIS A 105 -22.76 -10.48 6.54
C HIS A 105 -22.00 -9.44 7.36
N TRP A 106 -22.64 -8.73 8.28
CA TRP A 106 -21.97 -7.73 9.10
C TRP A 106 -20.94 -8.35 10.05
N ASN A 107 -19.78 -7.67 10.16
CA ASN A 107 -18.71 -8.03 11.08
C ASN A 107 -18.20 -9.48 10.93
N LYS A 108 -18.27 -10.04 9.73
CA LYS A 108 -17.90 -11.45 9.49
C LYS A 108 -16.52 -11.65 8.91
N TYR A 109 -16.05 -10.71 8.09
CA TYR A 109 -14.87 -10.96 7.26
C TYR A 109 -13.60 -10.46 7.91
N GLY A 110 -12.59 -11.33 7.93
CA GLY A 110 -11.24 -10.99 8.41
C GLY A 110 -10.46 -10.15 7.42
N LEU A 111 -10.84 -10.21 6.14
CA LEU A 111 -10.28 -9.41 5.06
C LEU A 111 -11.42 -8.88 4.19
N VAL A 112 -11.41 -7.58 3.90
CA VAL A 112 -12.31 -6.95 2.93
C VAL A 112 -11.48 -6.17 1.93
N THR A 113 -11.73 -6.36 0.63
CA THR A 113 -10.85 -5.82 -0.41
C THR A 113 -11.60 -4.98 -1.43
N ASN A 114 -10.93 -3.95 -1.91
CA ASN A 114 -11.36 -3.06 -2.98
C ASN A 114 -10.18 -2.87 -3.95
N HIS A 115 -10.12 -3.73 -4.95
CA HIS A 115 -9.06 -3.75 -5.94
C HIS A 115 -9.54 -3.20 -7.28
N GLY A 116 -9.83 -1.90 -7.32
CA GLY A 116 -10.28 -1.25 -8.55
C GLY A 116 -11.75 -1.46 -8.85
N THR A 117 -12.61 -1.32 -7.84
CA THR A 117 -14.07 -1.39 -7.98
C THR A 117 -14.73 -0.06 -7.64
N SER A 118 -14.38 0.52 -6.51
CA SER A 118 -15.06 1.72 -5.99
C SER A 118 -15.01 2.92 -6.91
N GLU A 119 -13.96 3.07 -7.71
CA GLU A 119 -13.83 4.17 -8.66
C GLU A 119 -14.89 4.17 -9.77
N HIS A 120 -15.55 3.04 -9.99
CA HIS A 120 -16.63 2.90 -10.98
C HIS A 120 -18.03 3.10 -10.39
N ILE A 121 -18.15 3.25 -9.06
CA ILE A 121 -19.42 3.36 -8.35
C ILE A 121 -19.65 4.80 -7.93
N LEU A 122 -20.81 5.36 -8.30
CA LEU A 122 -21.14 6.74 -7.98
C LEU A 122 -21.39 6.94 -6.47
N ASN A 123 -22.06 5.97 -5.82
CA ASN A 123 -22.42 6.03 -4.40
C ASN A 123 -21.24 5.65 -3.50
N GLN A 124 -20.27 6.54 -3.37
CA GLN A 124 -19.06 6.32 -2.56
C GLN A 124 -19.36 6.07 -1.08
N TYR A 125 -20.37 6.78 -0.53
CA TYR A 125 -20.79 6.54 0.85
C TYR A 125 -21.15 5.07 1.07
N ASN A 126 -21.96 4.50 0.19
CA ASN A 126 -22.40 3.12 0.33
C ASN A 126 -21.26 2.12 0.20
N VAL A 127 -20.35 2.34 -0.76
CA VAL A 127 -19.17 1.47 -0.95
C VAL A 127 -18.34 1.35 0.33
N PHE A 128 -17.95 2.49 0.92
CA PHE A 128 -17.11 2.49 2.11
C PHE A 128 -17.85 2.05 3.37
N LYS A 129 -19.16 2.35 3.44
CA LYS A 129 -20.02 1.81 4.49
C LYS A 129 -20.13 0.29 4.40
N MET A 130 -20.35 -0.28 3.22
CA MET A 130 -20.41 -1.74 3.05
C MET A 130 -19.11 -2.42 3.42
N MET A 131 -17.96 -1.84 3.06
CA MET A 131 -16.65 -2.34 3.50
C MET A 131 -16.54 -2.37 5.03
N HIS A 132 -16.98 -1.27 5.67
CA HIS A 132 -17.01 -1.18 7.14
C HIS A 132 -17.90 -2.27 7.75
N ASP A 133 -19.12 -2.39 7.22
CA ASP A 133 -20.14 -3.32 7.75
C ASP A 133 -19.67 -4.79 7.60
N PHE A 134 -19.08 -5.16 6.49
CA PHE A 134 -18.54 -6.50 6.28
C PHE A 134 -17.34 -6.82 7.17
N THR A 135 -16.50 -5.83 7.48
CA THR A 135 -15.25 -6.05 8.19
C THR A 135 -15.51 -6.26 9.68
N LYS A 136 -15.06 -7.40 10.21
CA LYS A 136 -15.13 -7.67 11.67
C LYS A 136 -14.12 -6.79 12.43
N PRO A 137 -14.33 -6.52 13.74
CA PRO A 137 -13.29 -5.96 14.60
C PRO A 137 -11.99 -6.78 14.51
N GLY A 138 -10.86 -6.11 14.38
CA GLY A 138 -9.56 -6.73 14.10
C GLY A 138 -9.35 -7.14 12.62
N GLY A 139 -10.38 -7.09 11.80
CA GLY A 139 -10.31 -7.37 10.37
C GLY A 139 -9.60 -6.27 9.58
N VAL A 140 -9.04 -6.63 8.44
CA VAL A 140 -8.23 -5.77 7.59
C VAL A 140 -9.01 -5.39 6.33
N MET A 141 -8.96 -4.11 5.98
CA MET A 141 -9.44 -3.58 4.71
C MET A 141 -8.24 -3.22 3.84
N ILE A 142 -8.27 -3.62 2.58
CA ILE A 142 -7.23 -3.30 1.60
C ILE A 142 -7.88 -2.58 0.42
N HIS A 143 -7.36 -1.41 0.12
CA HIS A 143 -7.73 -0.64 -1.06
C HIS A 143 -6.53 -0.58 -2.01
N ALA A 144 -6.73 -0.90 -3.28
CA ALA A 144 -5.80 -0.64 -4.37
C ALA A 144 -6.59 0.08 -5.46
N VAL A 145 -6.50 1.39 -5.47
CA VAL A 145 -7.39 2.28 -6.23
C VAL A 145 -6.61 3.30 -7.05
N PRO A 146 -7.20 3.91 -8.09
CA PRO A 146 -6.55 4.92 -8.90
C PRO A 146 -6.12 6.13 -8.06
N PHE A 147 -4.88 6.60 -8.27
CA PHE A 147 -4.35 7.80 -7.66
C PHE A 147 -4.05 8.89 -8.70
N THR A 148 -3.05 8.68 -9.57
CA THR A 148 -2.66 9.68 -10.56
C THR A 148 -2.74 9.14 -11.99
N VAL A 149 -3.02 10.01 -12.96
CA VAL A 149 -2.97 9.73 -14.40
C VAL A 149 -3.91 8.61 -14.89
N HIS A 150 -4.90 8.19 -14.11
CA HIS A 150 -5.94 7.26 -14.54
C HIS A 150 -7.08 8.01 -15.26
N LEU A 151 -6.74 8.65 -16.40
CA LEU A 151 -7.71 9.38 -17.20
C LEU A 151 -8.68 8.41 -17.88
N GLU A 152 -9.98 8.73 -17.85
CA GLU A 152 -11.05 7.93 -18.51
C GLU A 152 -11.16 6.49 -17.98
N HIS A 153 -10.56 6.18 -16.80
CA HIS A 153 -10.59 4.84 -16.23
C HIS A 153 -11.87 4.59 -15.41
N GLY A 154 -12.23 5.52 -14.55
CA GLY A 154 -13.40 5.47 -13.68
C GLY A 154 -13.89 6.87 -13.33
N PHE A 155 -14.90 6.95 -12.48
CA PHE A 155 -15.44 8.24 -12.03
C PHE A 155 -14.51 8.94 -11.04
N PHE A 156 -13.72 8.17 -10.26
CA PHE A 156 -12.95 8.71 -9.15
C PHE A 156 -11.49 8.30 -9.19
N ASN A 157 -10.63 9.25 -8.83
CA ASN A 157 -9.27 9.03 -8.36
C ASN A 157 -9.21 9.42 -6.88
N TYR A 158 -8.51 8.65 -6.06
CA TYR A 158 -8.52 8.81 -4.62
C TYR A 158 -7.28 9.52 -4.11
N GLN A 159 -7.45 10.27 -3.03
CA GLN A 159 -6.36 10.96 -2.34
C GLN A 159 -6.06 10.28 -1.00
N PRO A 160 -4.80 10.26 -0.55
CA PRO A 160 -4.42 9.66 0.74
C PRO A 160 -5.21 10.23 1.92
N ASN A 161 -5.43 11.56 1.96
CA ASN A 161 -6.16 12.24 3.03
C ASN A 161 -7.62 11.77 3.18
N PHE A 162 -8.25 11.24 2.12
CA PHE A 162 -9.57 10.63 2.22
C PHE A 162 -9.54 9.39 3.13
N PHE A 163 -8.55 8.52 2.97
CA PHE A 163 -8.41 7.32 3.80
C PHE A 163 -7.93 7.65 5.22
N GLU A 164 -7.12 8.69 5.39
CA GLU A 164 -6.76 9.22 6.70
C GLU A 164 -7.99 9.73 7.45
N ALA A 165 -8.88 10.46 6.77
CA ALA A 165 -10.15 10.90 7.32
C ALA A 165 -11.06 9.71 7.66
N LEU A 166 -11.20 8.71 6.78
CA LEU A 166 -11.95 7.48 7.07
C LEU A 166 -11.42 6.79 8.33
N ALA A 167 -10.10 6.66 8.46
CA ALA A 167 -9.47 6.04 9.62
C ALA A 167 -9.79 6.79 10.91
N ARG A 168 -9.63 8.10 10.89
CA ARG A 168 -9.86 8.96 12.05
C ARG A 168 -11.30 8.86 12.55
N TYR A 169 -12.28 8.98 11.66
CA TYR A 169 -13.71 8.99 12.02
C TYR A 169 -14.23 7.59 12.36
N ASN A 170 -13.67 6.55 11.79
CA ASN A 170 -14.14 5.19 12.00
C ASN A 170 -13.23 4.36 12.92
N SER A 171 -12.25 4.99 13.57
CA SER A 171 -11.29 4.32 14.46
C SER A 171 -10.59 3.15 13.77
N TYR A 172 -10.15 3.36 12.53
CA TYR A 172 -9.29 2.38 11.87
C TYR A 172 -7.83 2.63 12.25
N GLU A 173 -7.09 1.56 12.47
CA GLU A 173 -5.63 1.61 12.51
C GLU A 173 -5.12 1.58 11.07
N THR A 174 -4.44 2.64 10.63
CA THR A 174 -3.77 2.63 9.32
C THR A 174 -2.46 1.86 9.42
N LEU A 175 -2.42 0.67 8.80
CA LEU A 175 -1.23 -0.18 8.76
C LEU A 175 -0.22 0.30 7.73
N GLY A 176 -0.65 1.06 6.75
CA GLY A 176 0.19 1.75 5.79
C GLY A 176 -0.57 2.32 4.61
N ILE A 177 0.06 3.31 3.99
CA ILE A 177 -0.37 3.93 2.74
C ILE A 177 0.85 3.91 1.80
N TRP A 178 0.67 3.43 0.59
CA TRP A 178 1.73 3.35 -0.41
C TRP A 178 1.24 3.82 -1.77
N VAL A 179 2.17 4.28 -2.58
CA VAL A 179 1.95 4.61 -3.98
C VAL A 179 2.86 3.72 -4.82
N GLY A 180 2.33 3.12 -5.85
CA GLY A 180 3.09 2.27 -6.75
C GLY A 180 2.65 2.41 -8.20
N PRO A 181 3.54 2.12 -9.17
CA PRO A 181 3.17 2.07 -10.57
C PRO A 181 2.19 0.93 -10.84
N ASP A 182 1.22 1.20 -11.69
CA ASP A 182 0.05 0.39 -11.92
C ASP A 182 0.33 -1.05 -12.43
N TRP A 183 1.42 -1.29 -13.15
CA TRP A 183 1.50 -2.52 -13.95
C TRP A 183 2.79 -3.34 -13.83
N GLN A 184 3.87 -2.83 -13.30
CA GLN A 184 5.17 -3.45 -13.58
C GLN A 184 6.05 -3.79 -12.39
N LEU A 185 5.89 -3.17 -11.24
CA LEU A 185 6.80 -3.37 -10.12
C LEU A 185 6.06 -3.79 -8.87
N ALA A 186 6.48 -4.90 -8.30
CA ALA A 186 6.10 -5.34 -6.96
C ALA A 186 6.70 -4.44 -5.86
N SER A 187 6.93 -3.16 -6.14
CA SER A 187 7.49 -2.20 -5.20
C SER A 187 6.54 -1.05 -4.98
N PHE A 188 6.04 -0.93 -3.77
CA PHE A 188 5.31 0.23 -3.31
C PHE A 188 6.24 1.15 -2.55
N ILE A 189 6.11 2.46 -2.80
CA ILE A 189 6.80 3.49 -2.05
C ILE A 189 5.84 3.95 -0.96
N PRO A 190 6.24 3.97 0.34
CA PRO A 190 5.43 4.54 1.39
C PRO A 190 5.03 5.98 1.04
N TRP A 191 3.76 6.30 1.26
CA TRP A 191 3.24 7.63 0.99
C TRP A 191 3.92 8.66 1.91
N ASP A 192 4.41 9.72 1.27
CA ASP A 192 4.90 10.93 1.92
C ASP A 192 4.48 12.11 1.04
N PRO A 193 3.90 13.19 1.59
CA PRO A 193 3.57 14.39 0.83
C PRO A 193 4.74 14.99 0.02
N ILE A 194 5.98 14.77 0.45
CA ILE A 194 7.20 15.19 -0.28
C ILE A 194 7.30 14.50 -1.65
N LEU A 195 6.71 13.30 -1.79
CA LEU A 195 6.67 12.59 -3.07
C LEU A 195 5.74 13.23 -4.10
N LEU A 196 4.84 14.14 -3.68
CA LEU A 196 3.93 14.81 -4.61
C LEU A 196 4.67 15.53 -5.73
N ASP A 197 5.70 16.30 -5.40
CA ASP A 197 6.48 17.03 -6.39
C ASP A 197 7.15 16.06 -7.38
N TYR A 198 7.70 14.95 -6.88
CA TYR A 198 8.30 13.92 -7.71
C TYR A 198 7.25 13.24 -8.62
N LEU A 199 6.09 12.89 -8.07
CA LEU A 199 5.01 12.24 -8.82
C LEU A 199 4.41 13.18 -9.88
N VAL A 200 4.23 14.46 -9.55
CA VAL A 200 3.73 15.48 -10.49
C VAL A 200 4.75 15.73 -11.61
N MET A 201 6.02 15.83 -11.30
CA MET A 201 7.10 16.06 -12.27
C MET A 201 7.30 14.88 -13.22
N ASN A 202 7.01 13.65 -12.77
CA ASN A 202 7.14 12.42 -13.55
C ASN A 202 5.79 11.82 -14.01
N SER A 203 4.77 12.64 -14.16
CA SER A 203 3.37 12.29 -14.32
C SER A 203 2.96 11.64 -15.66
N LYS A 204 3.86 10.88 -16.29
CA LYS A 204 3.52 10.06 -17.48
C LYS A 204 3.09 8.63 -17.10
N THR A 205 3.25 8.26 -15.85
CA THR A 205 2.97 6.91 -15.35
C THR A 205 1.75 6.92 -14.45
N THR A 206 0.84 5.99 -14.69
CA THR A 206 -0.29 5.75 -13.79
C THR A 206 0.19 5.19 -12.46
N HIS A 207 -0.37 5.69 -11.36
CA HIS A 207 -0.05 5.21 -10.02
C HIS A 207 -1.30 4.76 -9.30
N LEU A 208 -1.18 3.64 -8.60
CA LEU A 208 -2.15 3.17 -7.62
C LEU A 208 -1.85 3.75 -6.26
N LEU A 209 -2.90 4.09 -5.55
CA LEU A 209 -2.89 4.29 -4.11
C LEU A 209 -3.28 2.96 -3.45
N VAL A 210 -2.41 2.48 -2.60
CA VAL A 210 -2.65 1.28 -1.80
C VAL A 210 -2.76 1.68 -0.35
N VAL A 211 -3.89 1.34 0.27
CA VAL A 211 -4.17 1.65 1.67
C VAL A 211 -4.57 0.38 2.39
N VAL A 212 -3.98 0.14 3.55
CA VAL A 212 -4.30 -0.97 4.42
C VAL A 212 -4.72 -0.44 5.78
N GLN A 213 -5.94 -0.77 6.18
CA GLN A 213 -6.54 -0.33 7.43
C GLN A 213 -7.11 -1.50 8.20
N ARG A 214 -7.05 -1.44 9.53
CA ARG A 214 -7.67 -2.43 10.42
C ARG A 214 -8.84 -1.78 11.16
N LYS A 215 -10.01 -2.39 11.10
CA LYS A 215 -11.16 -1.98 11.89
C LYS A 215 -10.93 -2.34 13.36
N MET A 216 -10.88 -1.35 14.25
CA MET A 216 -10.56 -1.60 15.65
C MET A 216 -11.77 -1.97 16.48
N TYR A 217 -12.94 -1.40 16.18
CA TYR A 217 -14.13 -1.54 17.00
C TYR A 217 -15.38 -1.83 16.15
N ASP A 218 -16.36 -2.47 16.76
CA ASP A 218 -17.71 -2.57 16.21
C ASP A 218 -18.50 -1.31 16.58
N LYS A 219 -18.64 -0.42 15.61
CA LYS A 219 -19.41 0.82 15.73
C LYS A 219 -20.06 1.17 14.39
N PRO A 220 -21.11 1.99 14.38
CA PRO A 220 -21.68 2.47 13.12
C PRO A 220 -20.67 3.21 12.26
N PHE A 221 -20.80 3.07 10.95
CA PHE A 221 -19.96 3.81 10.00
C PHE A 221 -20.19 5.31 10.11
N CYS A 222 -19.11 6.05 10.21
CA CYS A 222 -19.08 7.49 10.33
C CYS A 222 -18.65 8.13 9.01
N VAL A 223 -19.44 9.10 8.53
CA VAL A 223 -19.05 9.92 7.38
C VAL A 223 -17.86 10.79 7.77
N PRO A 224 -16.71 10.70 7.05
CA PRO A 224 -15.56 11.51 7.38
C PRO A 224 -15.76 12.98 6.97
N PHE A 225 -15.19 13.88 7.75
CA PHE A 225 -15.08 15.30 7.40
C PHE A 225 -13.62 15.62 7.05
N GLN A 226 -13.42 16.51 6.09
CA GLN A 226 -12.06 16.91 5.71
C GLN A 226 -11.48 17.89 6.75
N GLU A 227 -10.41 17.50 7.41
CA GLU A 227 -9.83 18.15 8.59
C GLU A 227 -9.56 19.65 8.46
N ILE A 228 -9.04 20.08 7.30
CA ILE A 228 -8.70 21.51 7.08
C ILE A 228 -9.91 22.44 7.19
N TYR A 229 -11.12 21.92 7.01
CA TYR A 229 -12.37 22.71 7.11
C TYR A 229 -13.07 22.56 8.46
N GLU A 230 -12.58 21.71 9.36
CA GLU A 230 -13.25 21.37 10.62
C GLU A 230 -13.48 22.60 11.50
N ASN A 231 -12.53 23.52 11.53
CA ASN A 231 -12.62 24.77 12.29
C ASN A 231 -13.43 25.88 11.60
N MET A 232 -13.83 25.68 10.34
CA MET A 232 -14.60 26.65 9.55
C MET A 232 -16.10 26.35 9.52
N VAL A 233 -16.49 25.21 10.08
CA VAL A 233 -17.86 24.72 10.02
C VAL A 233 -18.62 25.19 11.26
N PRO A 234 -19.84 25.77 11.11
CA PRO A 234 -20.71 26.09 12.24
C PRO A 234 -21.01 24.86 13.10
N ASP A 235 -21.16 25.03 14.40
CA ASP A 235 -21.40 23.94 15.35
C ASP A 235 -22.63 23.10 14.99
N GLU A 236 -23.67 23.71 14.44
CA GLU A 236 -24.86 22.99 13.97
C GLU A 236 -24.57 22.02 12.82
N ALA A 237 -23.73 22.41 11.87
CA ALA A 237 -23.30 21.51 10.78
C ALA A 237 -22.30 20.47 11.30
N ARG A 238 -21.41 20.87 12.20
CA ARG A 238 -20.45 19.97 12.86
C ARG A 238 -21.13 18.89 13.66
N SER A 239 -22.25 19.19 14.32
CA SER A 239 -23.00 18.23 15.13
C SER A 239 -23.46 17.00 14.35
N ARG A 240 -23.70 17.13 13.04
CA ARG A 240 -24.05 16.00 12.17
C ARG A 240 -22.90 14.99 12.03
N TYR A 241 -21.66 15.47 12.07
CA TYR A 241 -20.46 14.64 12.00
C TYR A 241 -20.05 14.16 13.39
N SER A 242 -20.16 15.00 14.43
CA SER A 242 -19.84 14.66 15.80
C SER A 242 -20.82 13.69 16.44
N MET A 243 -22.09 13.73 16.08
CA MET A 243 -23.08 12.71 16.49
C MET A 243 -22.71 11.31 16.01
N VAL A 244 -21.87 11.22 15.01
CA VAL A 244 -21.38 9.98 14.41
C VAL A 244 -19.96 9.64 14.91
N VAL A 245 -19.18 10.65 15.33
CA VAL A 245 -17.81 10.53 15.87
C VAL A 245 -17.80 10.27 17.37
N ASP A 246 -18.80 10.75 18.10
CA ASP A 246 -18.94 10.52 19.53
C ASP A 246 -19.23 9.02 19.78
N GLY A 247 -18.17 8.24 19.90
CA GLY A 247 -18.24 6.87 20.41
C GLY A 247 -18.89 6.76 21.80
N GLU A 248 -19.38 7.87 22.37
CA GLU A 248 -20.20 7.92 23.57
C GLU A 248 -21.50 7.13 23.47
N ILE A 249 -21.98 6.87 22.24
CA ILE A 249 -23.20 6.07 22.05
C ILE A 249 -22.96 4.58 22.36
N LEU A 250 -21.73 4.10 22.27
CA LEU A 250 -21.43 2.67 22.48
C LEU A 250 -21.04 2.31 23.93
N ASP A 251 -20.48 3.25 24.73
CA ASP A 251 -19.91 2.88 26.04
C ASP A 251 -20.23 3.88 27.19
N GLY A 252 -20.87 5.02 26.94
CA GLY A 252 -21.05 6.08 27.96
C GLY A 252 -19.74 6.66 28.48
N LYS A 253 -18.62 6.39 27.86
CA LYS A 253 -17.31 6.95 28.18
C LYS A 253 -16.99 8.09 27.25
N ARG A 254 -16.83 9.30 27.82
CA ARG A 254 -16.33 10.46 27.08
C ARG A 254 -15.01 10.08 26.41
N VAL A 255 -14.98 10.18 25.09
CA VAL A 255 -13.73 10.16 24.33
C VAL A 255 -12.93 11.37 24.81
N LYS A 256 -11.85 11.13 25.51
CA LYS A 256 -10.94 12.18 25.93
C LYS A 256 -10.32 12.78 24.68
N TYR A 257 -10.73 14.00 24.33
CA TYR A 257 -10.07 14.73 23.25
C TYR A 257 -8.58 14.80 23.55
N LEU A 258 -7.77 14.36 22.60
CA LEU A 258 -6.34 14.51 22.71
C LEU A 258 -6.02 16.00 22.84
N THR A 259 -5.20 16.36 23.77
CA THR A 259 -4.66 17.72 23.88
C THR A 259 -3.85 18.03 22.62
N LYS A 260 -3.65 19.31 22.31
CA LYS A 260 -2.82 19.73 21.17
C LYS A 260 -1.44 19.06 21.18
N ASP A 261 -0.89 18.83 22.37
CA ASP A 261 0.42 18.16 22.56
C ASP A 261 0.32 16.65 22.32
N GLU A 262 -0.78 16.01 22.69
CA GLU A 262 -1.03 14.58 22.41
C GLU A 262 -1.26 14.35 20.90
N ILE A 263 -1.94 15.29 20.20
CA ILE A 263 -2.10 15.26 18.75
C ILE A 263 -0.73 15.40 18.07
N LEU A 264 0.06 16.41 18.47
CA LEU A 264 1.41 16.61 17.97
C LEU A 264 2.32 15.39 18.27
N ALA A 265 2.25 14.82 19.45
CA ALA A 265 3.03 13.62 19.80
C ALA A 265 2.61 12.41 18.96
N LYS A 266 1.32 12.28 18.62
CA LYS A 266 0.80 11.22 17.77
C LYS A 266 1.22 11.44 16.30
N GLU A 267 1.19 12.68 15.82
CA GLU A 267 1.68 13.06 14.50
C GLU A 267 3.17 12.76 14.37
N TYR A 268 4.00 13.19 15.33
CA TYR A 268 5.44 12.88 15.34
C TYR A 268 5.73 11.38 15.44
N LYS A 269 4.95 10.62 16.19
CA LYS A 269 5.09 9.17 16.26
C LYS A 269 4.77 8.52 14.92
N THR A 270 3.75 9.00 14.22
CA THR A 270 3.37 8.54 12.89
C THR A 270 4.45 8.91 11.86
N GLU A 271 4.99 10.13 11.94
CA GLU A 271 6.08 10.60 11.10
C GLU A 271 7.37 9.78 11.31
N ILE A 272 7.73 9.51 12.58
CA ILE A 272 8.87 8.65 12.92
C ILE A 272 8.67 7.22 12.43
N MET A 273 7.46 6.66 12.54
CA MET A 273 7.14 5.35 11.99
C MET A 273 7.24 5.35 10.45
N GLY A 274 6.74 6.39 9.79
CA GLY A 274 6.89 6.58 8.35
C GLY A 274 8.35 6.61 7.91
N LEU A 275 9.18 7.40 8.60
CA LEU A 275 10.63 7.50 8.35
C LEU A 275 11.35 6.17 8.59
N ASN A 276 10.99 5.42 9.62
CA ASN A 276 11.58 4.11 9.86
C ASN A 276 11.21 3.10 8.78
N ASN A 277 9.97 3.07 8.32
CA ASN A 277 9.53 2.23 7.21
C ASN A 277 10.27 2.59 5.91
N TRP A 278 10.50 3.87 5.69
CA TRP A 278 11.27 4.39 4.56
C TRP A 278 12.73 3.93 4.62
N ILE A 279 13.35 4.04 5.79
CA ILE A 279 14.72 3.56 6.05
C ILE A 279 14.84 2.05 5.76
N ASP A 280 13.86 1.26 6.17
CA ASP A 280 13.89 -0.19 5.97
C ASP A 280 13.63 -0.57 4.50
N ALA A 281 12.78 0.16 3.78
CA ALA A 281 12.62 0.02 2.34
C ALA A 281 13.92 0.32 1.58
N TYR A 282 14.63 1.40 1.97
CA TYR A 282 15.94 1.74 1.36
C TYR A 282 17.04 0.73 1.70
N LYS A 283 17.04 0.15 2.89
CA LYS A 283 17.98 -0.93 3.23
C LYS A 283 17.79 -2.13 2.29
N GLY A 284 16.53 -2.53 2.05
CA GLY A 284 16.22 -3.62 1.11
C GLY A 284 16.70 -3.33 -0.31
N GLU A 285 16.52 -2.10 -0.77
CA GLU A 285 16.97 -1.68 -2.09
C GLU A 285 18.51 -1.60 -2.19
N ILE A 286 19.17 -1.12 -1.14
CA ILE A 286 20.65 -1.13 -1.05
C ILE A 286 21.19 -2.56 -1.12
N ASP A 287 20.56 -3.52 -0.45
CA ASP A 287 21.00 -4.90 -0.46
C ASP A 287 20.76 -5.57 -1.81
N ARG A 288 19.67 -5.21 -2.50
CA ARG A 288 19.42 -5.62 -3.90
C ARG A 288 20.50 -5.09 -4.83
N LEU A 289 20.84 -3.80 -4.74
CA LEU A 289 21.87 -3.18 -5.58
C LEU A 289 23.27 -3.72 -5.30
N LYS A 290 23.60 -4.06 -4.04
CA LYS A 290 24.85 -4.73 -3.70
C LYS A 290 24.92 -6.12 -4.34
N HIS A 291 23.80 -6.85 -4.35
CA HIS A 291 23.74 -8.16 -5.00
C HIS A 291 23.95 -8.03 -6.52
N GLU A 292 23.25 -7.10 -7.17
CA GLU A 292 23.43 -6.83 -8.62
C GLU A 292 24.86 -6.41 -8.95
N LEU A 293 25.48 -5.58 -8.11
CA LEU A 293 26.86 -5.17 -8.26
C LEU A 293 27.84 -6.37 -8.14
N ALA A 294 27.58 -7.26 -7.17
CA ALA A 294 28.40 -8.47 -6.98
C ALA A 294 28.28 -9.41 -8.19
N VAL A 295 27.09 -9.62 -8.72
CA VAL A 295 26.84 -10.42 -9.93
C VAL A 295 27.53 -9.80 -11.14
N THR A 296 27.41 -8.50 -11.32
CA THR A 296 28.04 -7.77 -12.43
C THR A 296 29.56 -7.83 -12.34
N LYS A 297 30.12 -7.67 -11.13
CA LYS A 297 31.53 -7.79 -10.88
C LYS A 297 32.07 -9.21 -11.19
N HIS A 298 31.35 -10.24 -10.75
CA HIS A 298 31.69 -11.64 -11.05
C HIS A 298 31.66 -11.90 -12.55
N HIS A 299 30.66 -11.39 -13.28
CA HIS A 299 30.57 -11.50 -14.73
C HIS A 299 31.76 -10.80 -15.43
N PHE A 300 32.10 -9.60 -14.95
CA PHE A 300 33.28 -8.86 -15.45
C PHE A 300 34.60 -9.59 -15.18
N ASP A 301 34.76 -10.19 -14.01
CA ASP A 301 35.96 -10.98 -13.67
C ASP A 301 36.05 -12.25 -14.54
N GLN A 302 34.93 -12.90 -14.85
CA GLN A 302 34.90 -14.03 -15.80
C GLN A 302 35.30 -13.60 -17.22
N LEU A 303 34.83 -12.43 -17.69
CA LEU A 303 35.19 -11.89 -19.00
C LEU A 303 36.68 -11.48 -19.07
N ARG A 304 37.25 -11.04 -17.94
CA ARG A 304 38.65 -10.58 -17.87
C ARG A 304 39.68 -11.71 -17.71
N TYR A 305 39.32 -12.81 -17.06
CA TYR A 305 40.20 -13.90 -16.68
C TYR A 305 39.78 -15.26 -17.23
N GLY A 306 38.71 -15.34 -18.04
CA GLY A 306 38.31 -16.56 -18.73
C GLY A 306 39.19 -16.88 -19.94
N PRO A 307 39.22 -18.16 -20.40
CA PRO A 307 39.98 -18.53 -21.58
C PRO A 307 39.46 -17.82 -22.83
N PRO A 308 40.34 -17.37 -23.74
CA PRO A 308 39.93 -16.61 -24.93
C PRO A 308 39.15 -17.48 -25.92
N PRO A 309 37.95 -17.06 -26.39
CA PRO A 309 37.23 -17.76 -27.43
C PRO A 309 37.65 -17.29 -28.84
N GLU A 310 37.56 -18.19 -29.81
CA GLU A 310 37.87 -17.98 -31.25
C GLU A 310 36.65 -17.47 -32.05
N PRO A 311 36.84 -16.73 -33.17
CA PRO A 311 37.79 -15.73 -33.60
C PRO A 311 37.34 -14.25 -33.47
N PHE A 312 38.30 -13.41 -33.27
CA PHE A 312 38.40 -12.20 -32.51
C PHE A 312 37.64 -10.93 -32.97
N SER A 313 37.17 -10.72 -34.19
CA SER A 313 36.76 -9.38 -34.61
C SER A 313 35.30 -8.99 -34.31
N SER A 314 34.36 -9.90 -34.43
CA SER A 314 32.95 -9.63 -34.11
C SER A 314 32.65 -9.68 -32.60
N GLN A 315 33.38 -10.50 -31.88
CA GLN A 315 33.25 -10.64 -30.43
C GLN A 315 33.82 -9.44 -29.66
N ILE A 316 34.94 -8.85 -30.16
CA ILE A 316 35.49 -7.61 -29.59
C ILE A 316 34.52 -6.45 -29.71
N ALA A 317 33.77 -6.34 -30.82
CA ALA A 317 32.77 -5.29 -30.99
C ALA A 317 31.60 -5.49 -30.02
N THR A 318 31.13 -6.71 -29.84
CA THR A 318 30.05 -7.03 -28.88
C THR A 318 30.47 -6.79 -27.43
N LEU A 319 31.70 -7.26 -27.05
CA LEU A 319 32.23 -7.04 -25.71
C LEU A 319 32.54 -5.56 -25.42
N SER A 320 32.99 -4.80 -26.43
CA SER A 320 33.15 -3.35 -26.27
C SER A 320 31.84 -2.63 -26.03
N GLN A 321 30.77 -3.08 -26.68
CA GLN A 321 29.42 -2.54 -26.46
C GLN A 321 28.90 -2.90 -25.06
N GLU A 322 29.04 -4.15 -24.64
CA GLU A 322 28.65 -4.61 -23.29
C GLU A 322 29.43 -3.87 -22.20
N VAL A 323 30.72 -3.65 -22.36
CA VAL A 323 31.53 -2.85 -21.40
C VAL A 323 31.08 -1.40 -21.37
N ALA A 324 30.65 -0.82 -22.49
CA ALA A 324 30.12 0.53 -22.53
C ALA A 324 28.77 0.61 -21.84
N ASP A 325 27.92 -0.41 -21.97
CA ASP A 325 26.61 -0.48 -21.32
C ASP A 325 26.75 -0.73 -19.81
N LEU A 326 27.67 -1.58 -19.39
CA LEU A 326 27.98 -1.82 -17.97
C LEU A 326 28.57 -0.57 -17.29
N ARG A 327 29.41 0.21 -18.01
CA ARG A 327 29.90 1.50 -17.49
C ARG A 327 28.78 2.50 -17.28
N ARG A 328 27.85 2.62 -18.23
CA ARG A 328 26.66 3.47 -18.08
C ARG A 328 25.78 3.06 -16.90
N GLN A 329 25.57 1.74 -16.73
CA GLN A 329 24.84 1.23 -15.57
C GLN A 329 25.55 1.51 -14.24
N LEU A 330 26.88 1.42 -14.20
CA LEU A 330 27.67 1.74 -13.02
C LEU A 330 27.64 3.24 -12.69
N GLU A 331 27.67 4.11 -13.70
CA GLU A 331 27.50 5.54 -13.54
C GLU A 331 26.13 5.89 -13.01
N ASP A 332 25.07 5.29 -13.57
CA ASP A 332 23.69 5.46 -13.10
C ASP A 332 23.52 4.98 -11.64
N VAL A 333 24.11 3.85 -11.25
CA VAL A 333 24.15 3.36 -9.86
C VAL A 333 24.89 4.32 -8.94
N ASN A 334 26.00 4.88 -9.39
CA ASN A 334 26.77 5.85 -8.61
C ASN A 334 26.00 7.17 -8.43
N GLU A 335 25.37 7.70 -9.48
CA GLU A 335 24.52 8.89 -9.39
C GLU A 335 23.37 8.70 -8.42
N ARG A 336 22.65 7.59 -8.54
CA ARG A 336 21.58 7.22 -7.60
C ARG A 336 22.08 7.05 -6.16
N THR A 337 23.30 6.59 -5.96
CA THR A 337 23.91 6.45 -4.63
C THR A 337 24.24 7.82 -4.03
N VAL A 338 24.69 8.78 -4.84
CA VAL A 338 24.96 10.16 -4.43
C VAL A 338 23.65 10.86 -4.06
N GLU A 339 22.59 10.72 -4.87
CA GLU A 339 21.27 11.29 -4.55
C GLU A 339 20.69 10.70 -3.25
N ARG A 340 20.89 9.40 -3.03
CA ARG A 340 20.47 8.72 -1.79
C ARG A 340 21.24 9.19 -0.56
N THR A 341 22.51 9.55 -0.71
CA THR A 341 23.29 10.13 0.39
C THR A 341 22.73 11.51 0.76
N LYS A 342 22.37 12.33 -0.23
CA LYS A 342 21.70 13.62 -0.02
C LYS A 342 20.33 13.45 0.65
N ALA A 343 19.54 12.45 0.24
CA ALA A 343 18.26 12.14 0.86
C ALA A 343 18.41 11.71 2.33
N LYS A 344 19.46 10.94 2.67
CA LYS A 344 19.78 10.59 4.06
C LYS A 344 20.19 11.79 4.91
N GLU A 345 20.95 12.72 4.33
CA GLU A 345 21.31 13.97 5.01
C GLU A 345 20.08 14.83 5.25
N LEU A 346 19.20 14.98 4.26
CA LEU A 346 17.95 15.71 4.39
C LEU A 346 17.03 15.06 5.46
N ALA A 347 16.91 13.73 5.47
CA ALA A 347 16.15 13.01 6.49
C ALA A 347 16.73 13.22 7.91
N ARG A 348 18.06 13.28 8.05
CA ARG A 348 18.70 13.63 9.33
C ARG A 348 18.39 15.07 9.76
N GLU A 349 18.44 16.02 8.83
CA GLU A 349 18.10 17.40 9.10
C GLU A 349 16.63 17.56 9.52
N LEU A 350 15.72 16.92 8.82
CA LEU A 350 14.29 16.94 9.15
C LEU A 350 14.03 16.33 10.53
N LYS A 351 14.69 15.20 10.85
CA LYS A 351 14.62 14.60 12.18
C LYS A 351 15.14 15.54 13.28
N GLN A 352 16.25 16.22 13.04
CA GLN A 352 16.75 17.20 14.02
C GLN A 352 15.82 18.41 14.18
N ARG A 353 15.21 18.90 13.10
CA ARG A 353 14.21 19.98 13.14
C ARG A 353 12.97 19.56 13.93
N ALA A 354 12.47 18.34 13.70
CA ALA A 354 11.35 17.77 14.46
C ALA A 354 11.67 17.67 15.95
N LEU A 355 12.84 17.13 16.32
CA LEU A 355 13.29 17.03 17.71
C LEU A 355 13.44 18.42 18.39
N ARG A 356 13.95 19.43 17.67
CA ARG A 356 14.06 20.81 18.19
C ARG A 356 12.68 21.45 18.41
N ARG A 357 11.70 21.22 17.50
CA ARG A 357 10.32 21.68 17.70
C ARG A 357 9.65 20.99 18.88
N LEU A 358 9.84 19.68 19.02
CA LEU A 358 9.33 18.92 20.16
C LEU A 358 9.93 19.44 21.49
N ALA A 359 11.24 19.64 21.57
CA ALA A 359 11.90 20.21 22.73
C ALA A 359 11.39 21.61 23.08
N SER A 360 11.15 22.44 22.06
CA SER A 360 10.58 23.79 22.25
C SER A 360 9.14 23.74 22.78
N SER A 361 8.31 22.81 22.29
CA SER A 361 6.92 22.64 22.77
C SER A 361 6.83 22.06 24.19
N LEU A 362 7.84 21.28 24.60
CA LEU A 362 7.93 20.69 25.94
C LEU A 362 8.67 21.58 26.96
N GLY A 363 9.08 22.81 26.55
CA GLY A 363 9.83 23.72 27.44
C GLY A 363 11.26 23.25 27.76
N VAL A 364 11.79 22.30 27.03
CA VAL A 364 13.15 21.75 27.19
C VAL A 364 14.14 22.57 26.36
N HIS A 365 15.19 23.06 26.97
CA HIS A 365 16.19 23.90 26.29
C HIS A 365 16.97 23.06 25.26
N PRO A 366 17.16 23.52 24.00
CA PRO A 366 17.76 22.74 22.91
C PRO A 366 19.18 22.18 23.17
N ARG A 367 19.92 22.74 24.12
CA ARG A 367 21.31 22.32 24.42
C ARG A 367 21.47 20.95 25.11
N SER A 368 20.38 20.31 25.54
CA SER A 368 20.45 18.99 26.20
C SER A 368 20.27 17.80 25.23
N LEU A 369 20.19 18.04 23.90
CA LEU A 369 19.97 17.01 22.90
C LEU A 369 21.18 16.70 22.01
N ASP A 370 22.31 17.38 22.24
CA ASP A 370 23.55 17.19 21.47
C ASP A 370 24.60 16.31 22.20
N SER A 371 24.18 15.58 23.25
CA SER A 371 25.02 14.61 23.96
C SER A 371 24.64 13.16 23.68
#